data_21770e232cf9d26badf009b13f13fe7c
#
_entry.id   21770e232cf9d26badf009b13f13fe7c
#
_cell.length_a   1.000
_cell.length_b   1.000
_cell.length_c   1.000
_cell.angle_alpha   90.00
_cell.angle_beta   90.00
_cell.angle_gamma   90.00
#
_symmetry.space_group_name_H-M   'P 1'
#
loop_
_entity.id
_entity.type
_entity.pdbx_description
1 polymer ?
#
loop_
_entity_poly.entity_id
_entity_poly.type
_entity_poly.pdbx_seq_one_letter_code
_entity_poly.pdbx_strand_id
1 'polypeptide(L)'
;MPRFVEFQTNFSTGELDPLLRARVDLQSYNNALAKATNVLIQPQGGLRRRPGTKHILELPNSSTPSAGNGVRLVPFQFSVDDSYMLCFTHNRMYIIKDGVVQANINGSGNNYLTTTIGSSIVDDMCWTQSADTLIVVHPDLQPVQIQRTSDTAWTATTITFDTIPKYAFNIDFHTNNGSTLTPSAVSGNITLTASTTHHDSGAAQAGTSTTITLKSTASATDDVYNGMYVTITSGTGAGQIRIIEDYVGSTKVATVTPAWTTAPTSSSNYEITTWTTESVNQYVNASPQGRARITRYVSATVVEAITEYPFFNTTAIDAGRWELEHNYEDVWSSTRGWPRTVTFHEGRLFFGGSKSRPSTIWGSKIGLFYDFVPSESLDDDAVEATLDTNELNVVTDIISSRDFQVFTTGGEFYVPQQGTDPVTPLTFTFKNVSRNGTKPGTRVQSVETGSVYIQRQGKSLNEFVFSDTQLTYITQRISLLAGHLLKGPQRIAMRRASSTEEGDLLLITNTDDGSMSAFAIMRSQQITAPSEFITDGEFIDVGVDITDIYCVTKRVFNGTT
;
A
#
# COMPACT_ATOMS: atom_id res chain seq x y z
N MET A 1 15.33 5.26 -66.87
CA MET A 1 14.56 4.63 -65.77
C MET A 1 13.52 5.62 -65.28
N PRO A 2 12.24 5.26 -65.13
CA PRO A 2 11.26 6.16 -64.56
C PRO A 2 11.66 6.44 -63.09
N ARG A 3 11.70 7.73 -62.72
CA ARG A 3 11.87 8.15 -61.32
C ARG A 3 10.60 7.75 -60.55
N PHE A 4 10.73 6.83 -59.64
CA PHE A 4 9.70 6.58 -58.64
C PHE A 4 9.81 7.70 -57.60
N VAL A 5 8.74 8.45 -57.38
CA VAL A 5 8.68 9.47 -56.33
C VAL A 5 7.70 8.97 -55.29
N GLU A 6 8.23 8.61 -54.11
CA GLU A 6 7.39 8.32 -52.95
C GLU A 6 7.15 9.60 -52.17
N PHE A 7 5.91 9.85 -51.79
CA PHE A 7 5.53 10.96 -50.92
C PHE A 7 5.15 10.43 -49.55
N GLN A 8 5.85 10.90 -48.53
CA GLN A 8 5.46 10.68 -47.16
C GLN A 8 4.70 11.90 -46.64
N THR A 9 3.38 11.78 -46.41
CA THR A 9 2.51 12.87 -46.01
C THR A 9 1.97 12.73 -44.57
N ASN A 10 2.31 11.63 -43.91
CA ASN A 10 1.79 11.26 -42.59
C ASN A 10 2.89 10.62 -41.75
N PHE A 11 2.98 11.01 -40.48
CA PHE A 11 3.94 10.52 -39.51
C PHE A 11 3.28 9.86 -38.29
N SER A 12 2.05 9.42 -38.43
CA SER A 12 1.21 8.90 -37.31
C SER A 12 1.71 7.62 -36.66
N THR A 13 2.65 6.91 -37.27
CA THR A 13 3.30 5.75 -36.66
C THR A 13 4.42 6.14 -35.68
N GLY A 14 4.98 7.36 -35.79
CA GLY A 14 6.07 7.80 -34.95
C GLY A 14 7.43 7.14 -35.28
N GLU A 15 8.32 7.08 -34.30
CA GLU A 15 9.63 6.46 -34.46
C GLU A 15 9.53 4.95 -34.52
N LEU A 16 10.10 4.34 -35.54
CA LEU A 16 10.12 2.89 -35.74
C LEU A 16 11.41 2.28 -35.19
N ASP A 17 11.29 1.13 -34.53
CA ASP A 17 12.45 0.38 -34.04
C ASP A 17 13.46 0.13 -35.18
N PRO A 18 14.76 0.41 -34.97
CA PRO A 18 15.80 0.17 -35.96
C PRO A 18 15.81 -1.24 -36.55
N LEU A 19 15.40 -2.26 -35.79
CA LEU A 19 15.28 -3.64 -36.25
C LEU A 19 14.16 -3.85 -37.26
N LEU A 20 13.18 -2.94 -37.31
CA LEU A 20 12.04 -3.02 -38.24
C LEU A 20 12.23 -2.22 -39.52
N ARG A 21 13.35 -1.52 -39.70
CA ARG A 21 13.61 -0.66 -40.88
C ARG A 21 13.65 -1.39 -42.21
N ALA A 22 13.86 -2.70 -42.22
CA ALA A 22 13.80 -3.52 -43.43
C ALA A 22 12.40 -4.13 -43.69
N ARG A 23 11.44 -3.93 -42.79
CA ARG A 23 10.10 -4.52 -42.88
C ARG A 23 9.14 -3.61 -43.63
N VAL A 24 9.41 -3.43 -44.93
CA VAL A 24 8.57 -2.63 -45.85
C VAL A 24 7.18 -3.22 -46.08
N ASP A 25 6.95 -4.46 -45.65
CA ASP A 25 5.68 -5.17 -45.67
C ASP A 25 4.71 -4.69 -44.56
N LEU A 26 5.20 -3.97 -43.55
CA LEU A 26 4.34 -3.43 -42.49
C LEU A 26 3.50 -2.26 -43.02
N GLN A 27 2.20 -2.31 -42.80
CA GLN A 27 1.27 -1.26 -43.24
C GLN A 27 1.64 0.12 -42.66
N SER A 28 2.18 0.16 -41.44
CA SER A 28 2.61 1.37 -40.73
C SER A 28 3.99 1.89 -41.17
N TYR A 29 4.74 1.15 -42.01
CA TYR A 29 6.11 1.49 -42.39
C TYR A 29 6.21 2.86 -43.10
N ASN A 30 5.31 3.12 -44.06
CA ASN A 30 5.33 4.36 -44.86
C ASN A 30 4.93 5.60 -44.04
N ASN A 31 4.32 5.42 -42.87
CA ASN A 31 3.91 6.48 -41.96
C ASN A 31 4.86 6.62 -40.76
N ALA A 32 5.99 5.90 -40.78
CA ALA A 32 6.95 5.86 -39.70
C ALA A 32 8.15 6.79 -39.95
N LEU A 33 8.80 7.19 -38.86
CA LEU A 33 10.03 7.95 -38.86
C LEU A 33 11.20 7.06 -38.45
N ALA A 34 12.35 7.26 -39.08
CA ALA A 34 13.59 6.63 -38.68
C ALA A 34 14.12 7.19 -37.34
N LYS A 35 13.79 8.48 -37.03
CA LYS A 35 14.12 9.14 -35.78
C LYS A 35 13.12 10.27 -35.52
N ALA A 36 12.61 10.37 -34.31
CA ALA A 36 11.65 11.40 -33.87
C ALA A 36 12.10 11.98 -32.52
N THR A 37 13.02 12.95 -32.55
CA THR A 37 13.60 13.54 -31.33
C THR A 37 13.03 14.92 -31.07
N ASN A 38 12.51 15.15 -29.84
CA ASN A 38 11.92 16.41 -29.37
C ASN A 38 10.77 16.92 -30.27
N VAL A 39 9.96 16.00 -30.76
CA VAL A 39 8.78 16.30 -31.58
C VAL A 39 7.55 15.65 -30.99
N LEU A 40 6.43 16.31 -31.11
CA LEU A 40 5.08 15.82 -30.81
C LEU A 40 4.42 15.45 -32.15
N ILE A 41 3.89 14.25 -32.21
CA ILE A 41 3.18 13.76 -33.40
C ILE A 41 1.72 14.10 -33.24
N GLN A 42 1.18 14.79 -34.26
CA GLN A 42 -0.20 15.21 -34.26
C GLN A 42 -1.11 14.16 -34.90
N PRO A 43 -2.35 14.03 -34.44
CA PRO A 43 -3.32 13.09 -34.99
C PRO A 43 -3.53 13.24 -36.51
N GLN A 44 -3.43 14.46 -37.04
CA GLN A 44 -3.55 14.79 -38.46
C GLN A 44 -2.35 14.34 -39.30
N GLY A 45 -1.36 13.67 -38.67
CA GLY A 45 -0.15 13.15 -39.31
C GLY A 45 1.02 14.14 -39.38
N GLY A 46 0.86 15.38 -38.91
CA GLY A 46 1.90 16.38 -38.82
C GLY A 46 2.84 16.19 -37.62
N LEU A 47 3.94 16.96 -37.62
CA LEU A 47 4.92 17.03 -36.52
C LEU A 47 4.93 18.47 -35.95
N ARG A 48 4.93 18.54 -34.62
CA ARG A 48 5.12 19.79 -33.89
C ARG A 48 6.37 19.68 -33.03
N ARG A 49 7.20 20.71 -32.98
CA ARG A 49 8.33 20.78 -32.08
C ARG A 49 7.82 20.77 -30.63
N ARG A 50 8.46 19.98 -29.75
CA ARG A 50 8.23 20.03 -28.32
C ARG A 50 8.46 21.46 -27.79
N PRO A 51 7.53 22.04 -27.01
CA PRO A 51 7.76 23.33 -26.36
C PRO A 51 9.00 23.31 -25.45
N GLY A 52 9.59 24.48 -25.24
CA GLY A 52 10.64 24.69 -24.26
C GLY A 52 10.12 24.49 -22.83
N THR A 53 11.03 24.34 -21.88
CA THR A 53 10.73 24.24 -20.45
C THR A 53 10.96 25.56 -19.74
N LYS A 54 10.08 25.90 -18.79
CA LYS A 54 10.24 27.03 -17.88
C LYS A 54 10.86 26.51 -16.58
N HIS A 55 11.90 27.18 -16.09
CA HIS A 55 12.47 26.88 -14.78
C HIS A 55 11.52 27.36 -13.67
N ILE A 56 11.25 26.52 -12.68
CA ILE A 56 10.34 26.80 -11.57
C ILE A 56 11.10 26.84 -10.25
N LEU A 57 11.90 25.81 -9.97
CA LEU A 57 12.57 25.61 -8.68
C LEU A 57 13.89 24.87 -8.90
N GLU A 58 14.92 25.32 -8.21
CA GLU A 58 16.12 24.56 -7.99
C GLU A 58 15.96 23.72 -6.72
N LEU A 59 16.01 22.42 -6.85
CA LEU A 59 15.95 21.52 -5.72
C LEU A 59 17.32 21.47 -5.05
N PRO A 60 17.41 21.57 -3.71
CA PRO A 60 18.69 21.61 -3.04
C PRO A 60 19.47 20.34 -3.32
N ASN A 61 20.65 20.52 -3.90
CA ASN A 61 21.69 19.51 -3.96
C ASN A 61 22.27 19.35 -2.56
N SER A 62 21.50 18.80 -1.63
CA SER A 62 21.98 18.61 -0.28
C SER A 62 23.03 17.51 -0.30
N SER A 63 24.14 17.77 0.33
CA SER A 63 25.23 16.84 0.64
C SER A 63 24.81 15.63 1.49
N THR A 64 23.54 15.33 1.55
CA THR A 64 22.87 14.24 2.21
C THR A 64 21.86 13.63 1.26
N PRO A 65 21.72 12.41 1.33
CA PRO A 65 22.23 11.29 0.58
C PRO A 65 21.84 11.37 -0.88
N SER A 66 22.80 11.12 -1.75
CA SER A 66 22.69 10.89 -3.20
C SER A 66 21.53 11.61 -3.88
N ALA A 67 21.70 12.87 -4.07
CA ALA A 67 20.74 13.83 -4.60
C ALA A 67 20.24 13.57 -6.03
N GLY A 68 20.46 12.39 -6.57
CA GLY A 68 19.90 11.99 -7.85
C GLY A 68 18.65 11.13 -7.75
N ASN A 69 18.34 10.62 -6.54
CA ASN A 69 17.44 9.49 -6.41
C ASN A 69 16.41 9.71 -5.30
N GLY A 70 15.73 10.74 -5.20
CA GLY A 70 14.73 10.96 -4.17
C GLY A 70 13.85 12.15 -4.48
N VAL A 71 13.37 12.20 -5.72
CA VAL A 71 12.39 13.22 -6.13
C VAL A 71 11.16 12.54 -6.69
N ARG A 72 9.98 12.99 -6.27
CA ARG A 72 8.71 12.52 -6.80
C ARG A 72 7.74 13.65 -7.02
N LEU A 73 7.21 13.73 -8.22
CA LEU A 73 6.12 14.61 -8.59
C LEU A 73 4.79 13.89 -8.40
N VAL A 74 3.91 14.49 -7.61
CA VAL A 74 2.59 13.95 -7.30
C VAL A 74 1.54 15.02 -7.62
N PRO A 75 0.67 14.80 -8.59
CA PRO A 75 -0.44 15.71 -8.83
C PRO A 75 -1.44 15.63 -7.68
N PHE A 76 -1.98 16.79 -7.29
CA PHE A 76 -3.01 16.93 -6.27
C PHE A 76 -4.08 17.87 -6.78
N GLN A 77 -5.27 17.36 -7.04
CA GLN A 77 -6.38 18.13 -7.57
C GLN A 77 -7.50 18.22 -6.53
N PHE A 78 -7.66 19.40 -5.92
CA PHE A 78 -8.75 19.64 -4.97
C PHE A 78 -10.05 20.04 -5.68
N SER A 79 -9.94 20.89 -6.69
CA SER A 79 -11.07 21.35 -7.54
C SER A 79 -10.58 21.62 -8.96
N VAL A 80 -11.45 22.11 -9.82
CA VAL A 80 -11.09 22.50 -11.18
C VAL A 80 -10.12 23.69 -11.19
N ASP A 81 -10.28 24.61 -10.23
CA ASP A 81 -9.47 25.85 -10.13
C ASP A 81 -8.28 25.69 -9.17
N ASP A 82 -8.31 24.66 -8.32
CA ASP A 82 -7.29 24.42 -7.30
C ASP A 82 -6.61 23.07 -7.54
N SER A 83 -5.62 23.08 -8.41
CA SER A 83 -4.72 21.95 -8.64
C SER A 83 -3.27 22.32 -8.27
N TYR A 84 -2.51 21.33 -7.87
CA TYR A 84 -1.14 21.49 -7.39
C TYR A 84 -0.26 20.37 -7.90
N MET A 85 0.98 20.68 -8.17
CA MET A 85 2.04 19.70 -8.30
C MET A 85 2.84 19.67 -6.99
N LEU A 86 2.77 18.56 -6.27
CA LEU A 86 3.55 18.32 -5.06
C LEU A 86 4.89 17.71 -5.47
N CYS A 87 5.99 18.33 -5.06
CA CYS A 87 7.33 17.83 -5.31
C CYS A 87 7.95 17.33 -4.01
N PHE A 88 8.04 16.02 -3.85
CA PHE A 88 8.63 15.37 -2.70
C PHE A 88 10.14 15.20 -2.88
N THR A 89 10.88 15.51 -1.83
CA THR A 89 12.31 15.25 -1.69
C THR A 89 12.57 14.69 -0.28
N HIS A 90 13.82 14.49 0.09
CA HIS A 90 14.16 14.00 1.42
C HIS A 90 13.56 14.88 2.54
N ASN A 91 12.55 14.35 3.22
CA ASN A 91 11.82 14.96 4.33
C ASN A 91 11.17 16.33 4.01
N ARG A 92 10.94 16.65 2.73
CA ARG A 92 10.34 17.90 2.29
C ARG A 92 9.33 17.68 1.18
N MET A 93 8.27 18.47 1.18
CA MET A 93 7.29 18.55 0.11
C MET A 93 7.13 20.00 -0.31
N TYR A 94 7.49 20.33 -1.54
CA TYR A 94 7.23 21.62 -2.15
C TYR A 94 5.86 21.61 -2.80
N ILE A 95 5.15 22.72 -2.70
CA ILE A 95 3.80 22.91 -3.27
C ILE A 95 3.92 23.88 -4.43
N ILE A 96 3.53 23.44 -5.63
CA ILE A 96 3.59 24.25 -6.84
C ILE A 96 2.16 24.41 -7.35
N LYS A 97 1.70 25.66 -7.53
CA LYS A 97 0.42 25.99 -8.12
C LYS A 97 0.66 26.91 -9.33
N ASP A 98 0.09 26.60 -10.48
CA ASP A 98 0.20 27.39 -11.73
C ASP A 98 1.67 27.70 -12.12
N GLY A 99 2.57 26.74 -11.89
CA GLY A 99 4.00 26.91 -12.16
C GLY A 99 4.72 27.87 -11.20
N VAL A 100 4.15 28.13 -10.01
CA VAL A 100 4.74 28.97 -8.95
C VAL A 100 4.83 28.20 -7.66
N VAL A 101 6.03 28.17 -7.06
CA VAL A 101 6.25 27.54 -5.75
C VAL A 101 5.58 28.39 -4.67
N GLN A 102 4.77 27.77 -3.84
CA GLN A 102 4.12 28.45 -2.73
C GLN A 102 5.13 28.73 -1.62
N ALA A 103 5.09 29.93 -1.09
CA ALA A 103 6.00 30.40 -0.04
C ALA A 103 5.32 30.42 1.32
N ASN A 104 6.14 30.47 2.38
CA ASN A 104 5.67 30.63 3.76
C ASN A 104 4.63 29.56 4.18
N ILE A 105 4.90 28.29 3.86
CA ILE A 105 4.02 27.19 4.21
C ILE A 105 3.81 27.13 5.73
N ASN A 106 2.54 27.11 6.14
CA ASN A 106 2.10 27.14 7.55
C ASN A 106 2.66 28.31 8.36
N GLY A 107 2.99 29.43 7.72
CA GLY A 107 3.59 30.57 8.41
C GLY A 107 5.03 30.34 8.90
N SER A 108 5.70 29.28 8.42
CA SER A 108 7.03 28.88 8.88
C SER A 108 8.19 29.67 8.28
N GLY A 109 7.93 30.48 7.25
CA GLY A 109 8.95 31.14 6.44
C GLY A 109 9.58 30.25 5.38
N ASN A 110 9.30 28.94 5.37
CA ASN A 110 9.79 27.98 4.38
C ASN A 110 8.85 27.90 3.17
N ASN A 111 9.40 27.50 2.03
CA ASN A 111 8.64 27.18 0.80
C ASN A 111 8.34 25.69 0.65
N TYR A 112 8.41 24.94 1.74
CA TYR A 112 8.13 23.50 1.80
C TYR A 112 7.47 23.11 3.11
N LEU A 113 6.73 22.02 3.09
CA LEU A 113 6.25 21.30 4.25
C LEU A 113 7.31 20.25 4.68
N THR A 114 7.62 20.17 5.96
CA THR A 114 8.45 19.08 6.51
C THR A 114 7.61 17.81 6.61
N THR A 115 8.16 16.67 6.14
CA THR A 115 7.52 15.37 6.18
C THR A 115 8.44 14.30 6.77
N THR A 116 7.90 13.12 7.07
CA THR A 116 8.67 11.94 7.48
C THR A 116 9.11 11.09 6.28
N ILE A 117 8.81 11.52 5.05
CA ILE A 117 9.09 10.78 3.81
C ILE A 117 10.55 11.01 3.41
N GLY A 118 11.40 10.05 3.73
CA GLY A 118 12.84 10.10 3.41
C GLY A 118 13.14 9.74 1.95
N SER A 119 14.37 10.02 1.48
CA SER A 119 14.80 9.76 0.10
C SER A 119 14.67 8.30 -0.34
N SER A 120 14.86 7.34 0.56
CA SER A 120 14.68 5.91 0.27
C SER A 120 13.22 5.51 0.05
N ILE A 121 12.27 6.35 0.46
CA ILE A 121 10.83 6.14 0.35
C ILE A 121 10.28 6.78 -0.93
N VAL A 122 10.76 7.98 -1.25
CA VAL A 122 10.25 8.82 -2.35
C VAL A 122 10.27 8.10 -3.69
N ASP A 123 11.26 7.23 -3.94
CA ASP A 123 11.45 6.59 -5.25
C ASP A 123 10.33 5.62 -5.64
N ASP A 124 9.80 4.84 -4.71
CA ASP A 124 8.76 3.84 -4.99
C ASP A 124 7.51 3.96 -4.11
N MET A 125 7.31 5.14 -3.51
CA MET A 125 6.07 5.42 -2.78
C MET A 125 4.85 5.35 -3.70
N CYS A 126 3.76 4.87 -3.15
CA CYS A 126 2.45 4.85 -3.77
C CYS A 126 1.51 5.83 -3.05
N TRP A 127 0.53 6.35 -3.77
CA TRP A 127 -0.43 7.28 -3.19
C TRP A 127 -1.81 7.17 -3.84
N THR A 128 -2.81 7.62 -3.11
CA THR A 128 -4.16 7.89 -3.61
C THR A 128 -4.67 9.18 -3.01
N GLN A 129 -5.58 9.82 -3.71
CA GLN A 129 -6.19 11.08 -3.26
C GLN A 129 -7.70 10.93 -3.15
N SER A 130 -8.28 11.54 -2.14
CA SER A 130 -9.71 11.79 -2.01
C SER A 130 -9.93 13.20 -1.49
N ALA A 131 -10.62 14.02 -2.25
CA ALA A 131 -10.88 15.44 -1.95
C ALA A 131 -9.60 16.20 -1.51
N ASP A 132 -9.55 16.69 -0.28
CA ASP A 132 -8.46 17.46 0.31
C ASP A 132 -7.34 16.61 0.91
N THR A 133 -7.42 15.29 0.81
CA THR A 133 -6.55 14.34 1.50
C THR A 133 -5.81 13.44 0.51
N LEU A 134 -4.48 13.38 0.65
CA LEU A 134 -3.59 12.44 -0.05
C LEU A 134 -3.07 11.42 0.95
N ILE A 135 -3.21 10.14 0.67
CA ILE A 135 -2.62 9.06 1.45
C ILE A 135 -1.39 8.54 0.72
N VAL A 136 -0.25 8.53 1.41
CA VAL A 136 1.03 8.04 0.90
C VAL A 136 1.42 6.78 1.65
N VAL A 137 1.82 5.74 0.92
CA VAL A 137 2.23 4.45 1.48
C VAL A 137 3.55 3.97 0.89
N HIS A 138 4.28 3.20 1.70
CA HIS A 138 5.49 2.49 1.30
C HIS A 138 5.77 1.38 2.31
N PRO A 139 6.35 0.21 1.94
CA PRO A 139 6.61 -0.90 2.87
C PRO A 139 7.47 -0.56 4.09
N ASP A 140 8.26 0.48 4.02
CA ASP A 140 9.13 0.97 5.11
C ASP A 140 8.62 2.25 5.78
N LEU A 141 7.41 2.71 5.45
CA LEU A 141 6.82 3.92 5.99
C LEU A 141 5.42 3.62 6.52
N GLN A 142 5.16 3.93 7.80
CA GLN A 142 3.79 3.98 8.28
C GLN A 142 2.99 4.94 7.41
N PRO A 143 1.82 4.55 6.89
CA PRO A 143 1.02 5.39 6.01
C PRO A 143 0.87 6.82 6.50
N VAL A 144 1.10 7.77 5.62
CA VAL A 144 1.04 9.20 5.92
C VAL A 144 -0.16 9.82 5.21
N GLN A 145 -0.95 10.55 5.96
CA GLN A 145 -2.01 11.40 5.44
C GLN A 145 -1.47 12.82 5.29
N ILE A 146 -1.61 13.37 4.07
CA ILE A 146 -1.30 14.76 3.76
C ILE A 146 -2.61 15.45 3.46
N GLN A 147 -2.88 16.52 4.19
CA GLN A 147 -4.16 17.23 4.09
C GLN A 147 -3.94 18.71 3.76
N ARG A 148 -4.72 19.20 2.80
CA ARG A 148 -4.75 20.60 2.39
C ARG A 148 -5.88 21.33 3.10
N THR A 149 -5.59 22.51 3.64
CA THR A 149 -6.62 23.43 4.17
C THR A 149 -6.68 24.70 3.31
N SER A 150 -5.56 25.16 2.77
CA SER A 150 -5.46 26.28 1.82
C SER A 150 -4.20 26.14 0.96
N ASP A 151 -3.94 27.07 0.06
CA ASP A 151 -2.75 27.05 -0.81
C ASP A 151 -1.44 26.95 -0.04
N THR A 152 -1.39 27.53 1.15
CA THR A 152 -0.19 27.57 2.02
C THR A 152 -0.35 26.82 3.34
N ALA A 153 -1.52 26.23 3.62
CA ALA A 153 -1.77 25.49 4.87
C ALA A 153 -1.94 24.00 4.58
N TRP A 154 -0.95 23.21 4.98
CA TRP A 154 -0.86 21.78 4.75
C TRP A 154 -0.38 21.04 5.99
N THR A 155 -0.86 19.83 6.19
CA THR A 155 -0.41 18.95 7.28
C THR A 155 0.07 17.62 6.70
N ALA A 156 1.01 16.98 7.37
CA ALA A 156 1.46 15.62 7.08
C ALA A 156 1.53 14.85 8.40
N THR A 157 0.64 13.89 8.59
CA THR A 157 0.51 13.10 9.82
C THR A 157 0.50 11.62 9.51
N THR A 158 1.06 10.80 10.39
CA THR A 158 0.94 9.35 10.28
C THR A 158 -0.49 8.92 10.56
N ILE A 159 -1.00 7.95 9.78
CA ILE A 159 -2.33 7.40 9.98
C ILE A 159 -2.33 6.53 11.24
N THR A 160 -3.31 6.78 12.10
CA THR A 160 -3.67 5.88 13.20
C THR A 160 -4.82 5.02 12.71
N PHE A 161 -4.63 3.71 12.74
CA PHE A 161 -5.67 2.75 12.36
C PHE A 161 -6.59 2.47 13.55
N ASP A 162 -7.89 2.36 13.30
CA ASP A 162 -8.87 1.91 14.30
C ASP A 162 -8.63 0.43 14.62
N THR A 163 -8.42 -0.37 13.56
CA THR A 163 -8.06 -1.78 13.69
C THR A 163 -7.06 -2.20 12.60
N ILE A 164 -6.15 -3.12 12.96
CA ILE A 164 -5.20 -3.75 12.03
C ILE A 164 -5.41 -5.26 12.09
N PRO A 165 -5.49 -5.97 10.94
CA PRO A 165 -5.56 -7.43 10.91
C PRO A 165 -4.35 -8.05 11.60
N LYS A 166 -4.61 -9.08 12.40
CA LYS A 166 -3.56 -9.84 13.07
C LYS A 166 -3.39 -11.21 12.44
N TYR A 167 -2.14 -11.63 12.27
CA TYR A 167 -1.77 -12.93 11.71
C TYR A 167 -0.88 -13.72 12.67
N ALA A 168 -1.04 -15.02 12.57
CA ALA A 168 -0.18 -15.98 13.24
C ALA A 168 1.17 -16.07 12.50
N PHE A 169 2.12 -15.25 12.88
CA PHE A 169 3.48 -15.37 12.35
C PHE A 169 4.30 -16.42 13.12
N ASN A 170 3.94 -16.64 14.39
CA ASN A 170 4.61 -17.61 15.26
C ASN A 170 3.64 -18.00 16.38
N ILE A 171 2.70 -18.91 16.09
CA ILE A 171 1.63 -19.28 17.04
C ILE A 171 2.25 -19.88 18.28
N ASP A 172 1.79 -19.41 19.43
CA ASP A 172 2.09 -19.95 20.73
C ASP A 172 0.78 -20.30 21.46
N PHE A 173 0.76 -21.43 22.16
CA PHE A 173 -0.44 -21.94 22.81
C PHE A 173 -0.24 -21.88 24.32
N HIS A 174 -1.12 -21.16 25.00
CA HIS A 174 -1.08 -21.02 26.44
C HIS A 174 -2.33 -21.63 27.07
N THR A 175 -2.18 -22.81 27.65
CA THR A 175 -3.25 -23.46 28.43
C THR A 175 -3.60 -22.60 29.63
N ASN A 176 -4.88 -22.23 29.78
CA ASN A 176 -5.31 -21.45 30.93
C ASN A 176 -5.65 -22.38 32.11
N ASN A 177 -4.83 -22.33 33.13
CA ASN A 177 -5.01 -23.10 34.35
C ASN A 177 -5.78 -22.32 35.44
N GLY A 178 -5.98 -21.03 35.26
CA GLY A 178 -6.54 -20.15 36.30
C GLY A 178 -8.04 -19.90 36.23
N SER A 179 -8.66 -20.17 35.09
CA SER A 179 -10.08 -19.79 34.89
C SER A 179 -10.86 -20.87 34.17
N THR A 180 -12.10 -21.08 34.60
CA THR A 180 -13.09 -21.79 33.77
C THR A 180 -13.57 -20.84 32.65
N LEU A 181 -14.08 -21.41 31.55
CA LEU A 181 -14.59 -20.67 30.40
C LEU A 181 -16.02 -21.09 30.09
N THR A 182 -16.94 -20.13 29.99
CA THR A 182 -18.33 -20.39 29.68
C THR A 182 -18.76 -19.64 28.41
N PRO A 183 -19.05 -20.32 27.30
CA PRO A 183 -19.58 -19.70 26.10
C PRO A 183 -21.09 -19.45 26.25
N SER A 184 -21.58 -18.30 25.76
CA SER A 184 -23.02 -17.96 25.81
C SER A 184 -23.87 -18.74 24.80
N ALA A 185 -23.24 -19.21 23.70
CA ALA A 185 -23.85 -20.04 22.67
C ALA A 185 -22.79 -21.00 22.08
N VAL A 186 -23.22 -22.02 21.36
CA VAL A 186 -22.30 -22.98 20.72
C VAL A 186 -21.69 -22.44 19.44
N SER A 187 -22.35 -21.50 18.75
CA SER A 187 -21.89 -20.94 17.48
C SER A 187 -22.42 -19.52 17.24
N GLY A 188 -21.82 -18.82 16.26
CA GLY A 188 -22.16 -17.44 15.89
C GLY A 188 -21.39 -16.41 16.70
N ASN A 189 -21.99 -15.24 16.87
CA ASN A 189 -21.46 -14.19 17.76
C ASN A 189 -21.81 -14.57 19.20
N ILE A 190 -20.78 -14.75 20.03
CA ILE A 190 -20.92 -15.22 21.40
C ILE A 190 -20.16 -14.33 22.37
N THR A 191 -20.50 -14.43 23.65
CA THR A 191 -19.62 -13.98 24.74
C THR A 191 -18.93 -15.18 25.38
N LEU A 192 -17.67 -14.99 25.73
CA LEU A 192 -16.89 -15.93 26.51
C LEU A 192 -16.67 -15.35 27.90
N THR A 193 -17.22 -16.02 28.92
CA THR A 193 -17.14 -15.57 30.31
C THR A 193 -16.16 -16.45 31.07
N ALA A 194 -15.14 -15.85 31.66
CA ALA A 194 -14.14 -16.53 32.50
C ALA A 194 -14.45 -16.36 33.99
N SER A 195 -14.07 -17.34 34.81
CA SER A 195 -14.17 -17.22 36.26
C SER A 195 -13.09 -16.27 36.81
N THR A 196 -13.34 -15.71 38.02
CA THR A 196 -12.39 -14.85 38.75
C THR A 196 -11.61 -15.58 39.82
N THR A 197 -11.70 -16.90 39.90
CA THR A 197 -11.20 -17.73 41.03
C THR A 197 -9.73 -17.47 41.35
N HIS A 198 -8.92 -17.20 40.32
CA HIS A 198 -7.48 -16.98 40.48
C HIS A 198 -7.05 -15.59 39.99
N HIS A 199 -7.98 -14.62 39.83
CA HIS A 199 -7.56 -13.24 39.67
C HIS A 199 -6.79 -12.76 40.90
N ASP A 200 -5.70 -12.06 40.71
CA ASP A 200 -4.84 -11.56 41.79
C ASP A 200 -4.32 -10.15 41.48
N SER A 201 -4.01 -9.39 42.53
CA SER A 201 -3.42 -8.07 42.36
C SER A 201 -2.61 -7.67 43.57
N GLY A 202 -1.60 -6.84 43.39
CA GLY A 202 -0.79 -6.37 44.52
C GLY A 202 0.53 -5.73 44.07
N ALA A 203 1.39 -5.46 45.06
CA ALA A 203 2.75 -4.99 44.81
C ALA A 203 3.67 -6.17 44.49
N ALA A 204 4.43 -6.06 43.42
CA ALA A 204 5.50 -7.00 43.10
C ALA A 204 6.61 -6.89 44.14
N GLN A 205 7.32 -8.00 44.36
CA GLN A 205 8.49 -8.01 45.26
C GLN A 205 9.79 -7.79 44.48
N ALA A 206 9.87 -8.33 43.26
CA ALA A 206 11.04 -8.24 42.38
C ALA A 206 10.63 -8.56 40.94
N GLY A 207 11.53 -8.39 40.00
CA GLY A 207 11.39 -8.84 38.63
C GLY A 207 12.73 -8.85 37.89
N THR A 208 12.74 -9.61 36.80
CA THR A 208 13.84 -9.64 35.81
C THR A 208 13.28 -9.32 34.43
N SER A 209 14.07 -9.47 33.38
CA SER A 209 13.59 -9.28 32.01
C SER A 209 12.46 -10.24 31.62
N THR A 210 12.34 -11.40 32.26
CA THR A 210 11.35 -12.45 31.93
C THR A 210 10.51 -12.92 33.10
N THR A 211 10.70 -12.36 34.30
CA THR A 211 9.96 -12.80 35.49
C THR A 211 9.40 -11.64 36.28
N ILE A 212 8.36 -11.92 37.06
CA ILE A 212 7.84 -11.06 38.14
C ILE A 212 7.64 -11.91 39.39
N THR A 213 8.12 -11.44 40.56
CA THR A 213 7.81 -12.04 41.82
C THR A 213 6.58 -11.37 42.41
N LEU A 214 5.51 -12.13 42.53
CA LEU A 214 4.21 -11.66 43.02
C LEU A 214 4.26 -11.38 44.53
N LYS A 215 3.21 -10.79 45.09
CA LYS A 215 3.07 -10.56 46.53
C LYS A 215 3.21 -11.87 47.32
N SER A 216 3.66 -11.81 48.55
CA SER A 216 3.89 -12.99 49.42
C SER A 216 2.63 -13.82 49.65
N THR A 217 1.44 -13.18 49.58
CA THR A 217 0.14 -13.82 49.76
C THR A 217 -0.48 -14.36 48.46
N ALA A 218 0.22 -14.32 47.34
CA ALA A 218 -0.22 -14.96 46.09
C ALA A 218 -0.36 -16.48 46.28
N SER A 219 -1.07 -17.16 45.36
CA SER A 219 -1.34 -18.59 45.46
C SER A 219 -0.06 -19.42 45.73
N ALA A 220 -0.17 -20.46 46.58
CA ALA A 220 0.91 -21.40 46.79
C ALA A 220 0.87 -22.61 45.83
N THR A 221 -0.15 -22.66 44.98
CA THR A 221 -0.33 -23.73 43.97
C THR A 221 0.49 -23.39 42.74
N ASP A 222 1.34 -24.34 42.30
CA ASP A 222 2.10 -24.23 41.06
C ASP A 222 1.16 -24.14 39.86
N ASP A 223 1.59 -23.44 38.83
CA ASP A 223 0.92 -23.28 37.51
C ASP A 223 -0.46 -22.63 37.52
N VAL A 224 -0.97 -22.20 38.66
CA VAL A 224 -2.35 -21.73 38.82
C VAL A 224 -2.65 -20.45 38.02
N TYR A 225 -1.63 -19.70 37.64
CA TYR A 225 -1.77 -18.49 36.83
C TYR A 225 -1.35 -18.67 35.37
N ASN A 226 -0.92 -19.89 34.98
CA ASN A 226 -0.50 -20.13 33.59
C ASN A 226 -1.62 -19.86 32.62
N GLY A 227 -1.28 -19.19 31.49
CA GLY A 227 -2.22 -18.76 30.46
C GLY A 227 -3.07 -17.53 30.81
N MET A 228 -2.83 -16.91 31.98
CA MET A 228 -3.46 -15.64 32.35
C MET A 228 -2.55 -14.46 32.02
N TYR A 229 -3.14 -13.28 31.91
CA TYR A 229 -2.40 -12.05 31.69
C TYR A 229 -1.99 -11.41 33.01
N VAL A 230 -0.77 -10.90 33.05
CA VAL A 230 -0.29 -10.01 34.11
C VAL A 230 -0.07 -8.62 33.54
N THR A 231 -0.73 -7.62 34.11
CA THR A 231 -0.63 -6.21 33.74
C THR A 231 0.09 -5.43 34.85
N ILE A 232 1.09 -4.63 34.51
CA ILE A 232 1.69 -3.68 35.45
C ILE A 232 0.82 -2.42 35.46
N THR A 233 0.08 -2.21 36.54
CA THR A 233 -0.91 -1.14 36.66
C THR A 233 -0.30 0.20 37.10
N SER A 234 0.83 0.17 37.82
CA SER A 234 1.56 1.37 38.22
C SER A 234 3.02 1.07 38.62
N GLY A 235 3.84 2.12 38.75
CA GLY A 235 5.26 1.98 39.13
C GLY A 235 6.15 1.67 37.94
N THR A 236 7.29 1.02 38.19
CA THR A 236 8.26 0.67 37.14
C THR A 236 7.64 -0.31 36.15
N GLY A 237 7.66 0.04 34.87
CA GLY A 237 7.10 -0.80 33.80
C GLY A 237 5.57 -0.68 33.63
N ALA A 238 4.93 0.32 34.21
CA ALA A 238 3.47 0.54 34.10
C ALA A 238 2.99 0.53 32.64
N GLY A 239 1.81 -0.10 32.41
CA GLY A 239 1.19 -0.25 31.11
C GLY A 239 1.61 -1.50 30.33
N GLN A 240 2.61 -2.24 30.78
CA GLN A 240 3.01 -3.49 30.13
C GLN A 240 2.05 -4.62 30.48
N ILE A 241 1.67 -5.42 29.48
CA ILE A 241 0.82 -6.61 29.61
C ILE A 241 1.62 -7.81 29.08
N ARG A 242 1.63 -8.93 29.80
CA ARG A 242 2.31 -10.17 29.41
C ARG A 242 1.45 -11.38 29.76
N ILE A 243 1.68 -12.51 29.08
CA ILE A 243 1.09 -13.80 29.46
C ILE A 243 2.04 -14.51 30.43
N ILE A 244 1.47 -15.16 31.42
CA ILE A 244 2.20 -16.03 32.36
C ILE A 244 2.36 -17.40 31.69
N GLU A 245 3.60 -17.78 31.40
CA GLU A 245 3.96 -19.09 30.86
C GLU A 245 4.05 -20.15 31.97
N ASP A 246 4.65 -19.76 33.09
CA ASP A 246 4.96 -20.64 34.19
C ASP A 246 4.84 -19.90 35.52
N TYR A 247 4.34 -20.57 36.56
CA TYR A 247 4.20 -20.01 37.87
C TYR A 247 4.65 -21.00 38.95
N VAL A 248 5.63 -20.61 39.73
CA VAL A 248 6.13 -21.40 40.86
C VAL A 248 5.52 -20.86 42.16
N GLY A 249 4.51 -21.56 42.69
CA GLY A 249 3.74 -21.13 43.85
C GLY A 249 4.56 -21.07 45.15
N SER A 250 5.63 -21.85 45.31
CA SER A 250 6.51 -21.82 46.46
C SER A 250 7.36 -20.54 46.54
N THR A 251 7.81 -20.02 45.41
CA THR A 251 8.65 -18.79 45.29
C THR A 251 7.86 -17.57 44.91
N LYS A 252 6.60 -17.71 44.49
CA LYS A 252 5.75 -16.66 43.96
C LYS A 252 6.28 -16.04 42.66
N VAL A 253 7.13 -16.74 41.93
CA VAL A 253 7.71 -16.25 40.67
C VAL A 253 6.86 -16.70 39.50
N ALA A 254 6.42 -15.73 38.71
CA ALA A 254 5.79 -15.95 37.40
C ALA A 254 6.78 -15.62 36.28
N THR A 255 6.97 -16.57 35.37
CA THR A 255 7.69 -16.39 34.11
C THR A 255 6.72 -15.90 33.06
N VAL A 256 7.13 -14.93 32.27
CA VAL A 256 6.24 -14.25 31.30
C VAL A 256 6.78 -14.24 29.89
N THR A 257 5.89 -14.20 28.95
CA THR A 257 6.17 -14.05 27.51
C THR A 257 5.29 -12.94 26.89
N PRO A 258 5.82 -12.15 25.95
CA PRO A 258 7.25 -11.92 25.70
C PRO A 258 7.95 -11.29 26.91
N ALA A 259 9.27 -11.15 26.84
CA ALA A 259 10.05 -10.49 27.90
C ALA A 259 9.55 -9.06 28.18
N TRP A 260 9.73 -8.61 29.43
CA TRP A 260 9.44 -7.22 29.81
C TRP A 260 10.34 -6.25 29.03
N THR A 261 9.77 -5.19 28.49
CA THR A 261 10.55 -4.08 27.93
C THR A 261 11.28 -3.31 29.04
N THR A 262 10.59 -3.16 30.19
CA THR A 262 11.16 -2.62 31.42
C THR A 262 10.85 -3.58 32.55
N ALA A 263 11.88 -4.20 33.15
CA ALA A 263 11.71 -5.17 34.21
C ALA A 263 10.95 -4.56 35.41
N PRO A 264 9.91 -5.25 35.95
CA PRO A 264 9.22 -4.81 37.17
C PRO A 264 10.16 -4.77 38.36
N THR A 265 9.84 -3.92 39.33
CA THR A 265 10.57 -3.81 40.60
C THR A 265 9.59 -3.85 41.78
N SER A 266 10.10 -3.76 42.99
CA SER A 266 9.23 -3.67 44.18
C SER A 266 8.34 -2.41 44.23
N SER A 267 8.55 -1.46 43.33
CA SER A 267 7.65 -0.29 43.16
C SER A 267 6.49 -0.56 42.18
N SER A 268 6.50 -1.69 41.47
CA SER A 268 5.49 -2.04 40.49
C SER A 268 4.27 -2.66 41.17
N ASN A 269 3.08 -2.18 40.82
CA ASN A 269 1.83 -2.88 41.15
C ASN A 269 1.37 -3.66 39.91
N TYR A 270 0.81 -4.83 40.16
CA TYR A 270 0.32 -5.72 39.11
C TYR A 270 -1.13 -6.14 39.35
N GLU A 271 -1.77 -6.58 38.26
CA GLU A 271 -3.06 -7.26 38.25
C GLU A 271 -2.98 -8.49 37.32
N ILE A 272 -3.50 -9.64 37.79
CA ILE A 272 -3.64 -10.88 37.01
C ILE A 272 -5.11 -11.06 36.64
N THR A 273 -5.40 -11.16 35.35
CA THR A 273 -6.74 -11.33 34.81
C THR A 273 -6.76 -12.34 33.67
N THR A 274 -7.93 -12.88 33.35
CA THR A 274 -8.08 -13.79 32.22
C THR A 274 -8.06 -13.05 30.89
N TRP A 275 -8.70 -11.90 30.80
CA TRP A 275 -8.76 -11.09 29.58
C TRP A 275 -8.17 -9.70 29.77
N THR A 276 -7.62 -9.19 28.70
CA THR A 276 -7.13 -7.81 28.56
C THR A 276 -7.45 -7.30 27.14
N THR A 277 -7.12 -6.05 26.85
CA THR A 277 -7.24 -5.50 25.48
C THR A 277 -6.36 -6.26 24.48
N GLU A 278 -5.25 -6.86 24.93
CA GLU A 278 -4.36 -7.69 24.08
C GLU A 278 -4.99 -9.03 23.66
N SER A 279 -6.09 -9.44 24.31
CA SER A 279 -6.83 -10.64 23.92
C SER A 279 -7.57 -10.48 22.59
N VAL A 280 -7.81 -9.25 22.13
CA VAL A 280 -8.55 -9.01 20.89
C VAL A 280 -7.76 -9.52 19.68
N ASN A 281 -8.46 -10.22 18.79
CA ASN A 281 -7.94 -10.94 17.63
C ASN A 281 -7.07 -12.16 17.95
N GLN A 282 -6.99 -12.58 19.21
CA GLN A 282 -6.46 -13.90 19.58
C GLN A 282 -7.57 -14.96 19.46
N TYR A 283 -7.16 -16.22 19.46
CA TYR A 283 -8.10 -17.33 19.36
C TYR A 283 -8.16 -18.13 20.65
N VAL A 284 -9.33 -18.59 20.96
CA VAL A 284 -9.57 -19.53 22.07
C VAL A 284 -9.87 -20.90 21.48
N ASN A 285 -9.13 -21.92 21.92
CA ASN A 285 -9.44 -23.32 21.66
C ASN A 285 -9.91 -24.00 22.92
N ALA A 286 -10.94 -24.83 22.79
CA ALA A 286 -11.54 -25.54 23.91
C ALA A 286 -11.63 -27.05 23.65
N SER A 287 -11.37 -27.85 24.67
CA SER A 287 -11.54 -29.30 24.63
C SER A 287 -12.89 -29.70 25.23
N PRO A 288 -13.67 -30.63 24.61
CA PRO A 288 -13.28 -31.48 23.47
C PRO A 288 -13.39 -30.82 22.10
N GLN A 289 -14.07 -29.70 21.98
CA GLN A 289 -14.15 -28.92 20.74
C GLN A 289 -14.61 -27.49 21.02
N GLY A 290 -14.23 -26.58 20.17
CA GLY A 290 -14.60 -25.17 20.14
C GLY A 290 -13.41 -24.32 19.75
N ARG A 291 -13.59 -23.44 18.78
CA ARG A 291 -12.63 -22.42 18.40
C ARG A 291 -13.32 -21.12 18.10
N ALA A 292 -12.89 -20.04 18.74
CA ALA A 292 -13.47 -18.73 18.54
C ALA A 292 -12.40 -17.65 18.52
N ARG A 293 -12.57 -16.67 17.62
CA ARG A 293 -11.75 -15.47 17.55
C ARG A 293 -12.37 -14.38 18.44
N ILE A 294 -11.58 -13.81 19.33
CA ILE A 294 -12.00 -12.70 20.19
C ILE A 294 -12.10 -11.43 19.35
N THR A 295 -13.27 -10.80 19.34
CA THR A 295 -13.55 -9.60 18.54
C THR A 295 -13.54 -8.32 19.37
N ARG A 296 -13.89 -8.41 20.65
CA ARG A 296 -13.94 -7.24 21.53
C ARG A 296 -13.67 -7.61 22.99
N TYR A 297 -12.84 -6.81 23.65
CA TYR A 297 -12.68 -6.83 25.10
C TYR A 297 -13.84 -6.10 25.77
N VAL A 298 -14.50 -6.73 26.71
CA VAL A 298 -15.60 -6.15 27.52
C VAL A 298 -15.13 -5.86 28.94
N SER A 299 -14.52 -6.85 29.58
CA SER A 299 -14.00 -6.75 30.96
C SER A 299 -12.92 -7.81 31.20
N ALA A 300 -12.28 -7.76 32.37
CA ALA A 300 -11.31 -8.78 32.80
C ALA A 300 -11.85 -10.22 32.77
N THR A 301 -13.18 -10.38 32.75
CA THR A 301 -13.86 -11.69 32.76
C THR A 301 -14.69 -11.97 31.52
N VAL A 302 -14.96 -10.99 30.65
CA VAL A 302 -15.85 -11.15 29.49
C VAL A 302 -15.22 -10.58 28.24
N VAL A 303 -15.25 -11.39 27.19
CA VAL A 303 -14.93 -10.95 25.81
C VAL A 303 -16.07 -11.34 24.86
N GLU A 304 -16.21 -10.60 23.78
CA GLU A 304 -17.02 -11.01 22.63
C GLU A 304 -16.16 -11.77 21.64
N ALA A 305 -16.72 -12.78 21.01
CA ALA A 305 -16.00 -13.63 20.06
C ALA A 305 -16.94 -14.13 18.95
N ILE A 306 -16.34 -14.47 17.82
CA ILE A 306 -16.99 -15.17 16.70
C ILE A 306 -16.45 -16.59 16.65
N THR A 307 -17.35 -17.58 16.63
CA THR A 307 -16.95 -18.99 16.52
C THR A 307 -16.53 -19.32 15.09
N GLU A 308 -15.33 -19.92 14.95
CA GLU A 308 -14.90 -20.56 13.70
C GLU A 308 -15.26 -22.05 13.69
N TYR A 309 -15.18 -22.68 14.85
CA TYR A 309 -15.60 -24.07 15.06
C TYR A 309 -16.50 -24.14 16.31
N PRO A 310 -17.70 -24.73 16.20
CA PRO A 310 -18.68 -24.72 17.29
C PRO A 310 -18.15 -25.33 18.59
N PHE A 311 -18.51 -24.75 19.73
CA PHE A 311 -18.28 -25.34 21.05
C PHE A 311 -19.16 -26.57 21.24
N PHE A 312 -18.69 -27.50 22.07
CA PHE A 312 -19.43 -28.74 22.35
C PHE A 312 -20.79 -28.45 22.99
N ASN A 313 -20.83 -27.53 23.94
CA ASN A 313 -22.05 -27.05 24.62
C ASN A 313 -21.78 -25.68 25.28
N THR A 314 -22.75 -25.17 26.03
CA THR A 314 -22.65 -23.89 26.75
C THR A 314 -22.35 -24.06 28.25
N THR A 315 -21.98 -25.25 28.71
CA THR A 315 -21.55 -25.45 30.10
C THR A 315 -20.14 -24.92 30.31
N ALA A 316 -19.81 -24.61 31.57
CA ALA A 316 -18.48 -24.17 31.92
C ALA A 316 -17.44 -25.25 31.56
N ILE A 317 -16.43 -24.83 30.84
CA ILE A 317 -15.23 -25.61 30.50
C ILE A 317 -14.23 -25.42 31.62
N ASP A 318 -13.72 -26.50 32.17
CA ASP A 318 -12.81 -26.44 33.30
C ASP A 318 -11.48 -25.77 32.94
N ALA A 319 -10.85 -25.13 33.92
CA ALA A 319 -9.47 -24.67 33.83
C ALA A 319 -8.54 -25.83 33.40
N GLY A 320 -7.56 -25.54 32.56
CA GLY A 320 -6.68 -26.53 31.94
C GLY A 320 -7.28 -27.27 30.74
N ARG A 321 -8.56 -27.00 30.37
CA ARG A 321 -9.22 -27.63 29.21
C ARG A 321 -9.52 -26.64 28.08
N TRP A 322 -8.95 -25.47 28.15
CA TRP A 322 -8.96 -24.49 27.09
C TRP A 322 -7.63 -23.73 27.08
N GLU A 323 -7.29 -23.20 25.92
CA GLU A 323 -6.05 -22.50 25.69
C GLU A 323 -6.28 -21.26 24.85
N LEU A 324 -5.38 -20.29 24.97
CA LEU A 324 -5.31 -19.12 24.14
C LEU A 324 -4.22 -19.34 23.08
N GLU A 325 -4.58 -19.24 21.81
CA GLU A 325 -3.63 -19.11 20.73
C GLU A 325 -3.16 -17.65 20.70
N HIS A 326 -1.91 -17.44 21.02
CA HIS A 326 -1.29 -16.14 21.18
C HIS A 326 -0.24 -15.88 20.08
N ASN A 327 0.34 -14.67 20.08
CA ASN A 327 1.30 -14.18 19.08
C ASN A 327 0.69 -13.92 17.68
N TYR A 328 -0.57 -13.55 17.64
CA TYR A 328 -1.12 -12.87 16.50
C TYR A 328 -0.64 -11.42 16.53
N GLU A 329 0.30 -11.11 15.62
CA GLU A 329 0.88 -9.78 15.50
C GLU A 329 0.15 -8.98 14.42
N ASP A 330 0.13 -7.67 14.57
CA ASP A 330 -0.37 -6.77 13.54
C ASP A 330 0.37 -7.02 12.22
N VAL A 331 -0.38 -7.20 11.13
CA VAL A 331 0.18 -7.46 9.80
C VAL A 331 0.99 -6.27 9.30
N TRP A 332 0.68 -5.07 9.79
CA TRP A 332 1.38 -3.82 9.49
C TRP A 332 2.04 -3.27 10.72
N SER A 333 3.35 -3.22 10.69
CA SER A 333 4.18 -2.66 11.75
C SER A 333 5.57 -2.33 11.20
N SER A 334 6.39 -1.66 12.00
CA SER A 334 7.78 -1.40 11.64
C SER A 334 8.58 -2.70 11.38
N THR A 335 8.21 -3.80 12.02
CA THR A 335 8.84 -5.12 11.86
C THR A 335 8.26 -5.89 10.68
N ARG A 336 6.93 -5.90 10.52
CA ARG A 336 6.22 -6.70 9.50
C ARG A 336 6.10 -5.97 8.16
N GLY A 337 6.42 -4.67 8.14
CA GLY A 337 6.27 -3.78 7.00
C GLY A 337 4.87 -3.22 6.87
N TRP A 338 4.75 -2.14 6.13
CA TRP A 338 3.51 -1.41 5.87
C TRP A 338 2.97 -1.72 4.47
N PRO A 339 1.74 -1.32 4.13
CA PRO A 339 1.18 -1.51 2.80
C PRO A 339 2.04 -0.88 1.70
N ARG A 340 2.16 -1.58 0.56
CA ARG A 340 2.92 -1.11 -0.61
C ARG A 340 2.13 -0.19 -1.51
N THR A 341 0.85 -0.48 -1.71
CA THR A 341 -0.02 0.26 -2.62
C THR A 341 -1.37 0.56 -1.99
N VAL A 342 -2.03 1.60 -2.48
CA VAL A 342 -3.28 2.12 -1.93
C VAL A 342 -4.19 2.65 -3.02
N THR A 343 -5.50 2.41 -2.89
CA THR A 343 -6.53 3.04 -3.72
C THR A 343 -7.87 3.09 -3.00
N PHE A 344 -8.71 4.06 -3.36
CA PHE A 344 -10.13 4.03 -2.98
C PHE A 344 -10.94 3.28 -4.05
N HIS A 345 -11.86 2.45 -3.63
CA HIS A 345 -12.80 1.77 -4.51
C HIS A 345 -14.11 1.50 -3.77
N GLU A 346 -15.24 1.89 -4.37
CA GLU A 346 -16.61 1.64 -3.86
C GLU A 346 -16.80 1.91 -2.35
N GLY A 347 -16.34 3.08 -1.89
CA GLY A 347 -16.53 3.51 -0.50
C GLY A 347 -15.61 2.84 0.52
N ARG A 348 -14.59 2.09 0.07
CA ARG A 348 -13.55 1.45 0.88
C ARG A 348 -12.17 2.01 0.54
N LEU A 349 -11.28 2.00 1.52
CA LEU A 349 -9.84 2.18 1.32
C LEU A 349 -9.20 0.80 1.18
N PHE A 350 -8.53 0.54 0.06
CA PHE A 350 -7.82 -0.69 -0.18
C PHE A 350 -6.31 -0.51 -0.05
N PHE A 351 -5.67 -1.45 0.62
CA PHE A 351 -4.23 -1.61 0.67
C PHE A 351 -3.81 -2.92 0.01
N GLY A 352 -2.67 -2.90 -0.69
CA GLY A 352 -2.11 -4.09 -1.33
C GLY A 352 -0.67 -4.36 -0.94
N GLY A 353 -0.39 -5.60 -0.61
CA GLY A 353 0.94 -6.13 -0.29
C GLY A 353 1.62 -5.46 0.91
N SER A 354 2.32 -6.25 1.69
CA SER A 354 3.26 -5.78 2.71
C SER A 354 4.53 -6.63 2.65
N LYS A 355 5.55 -6.33 3.45
CA LYS A 355 6.75 -7.18 3.49
C LYS A 355 6.44 -8.61 3.95
N SER A 356 5.58 -8.74 4.95
CA SER A 356 5.20 -10.05 5.53
C SER A 356 4.12 -10.78 4.73
N ARG A 357 3.27 -10.04 4.01
CA ARG A 357 2.16 -10.58 3.20
C ARG A 357 2.12 -9.92 1.82
N PRO A 358 3.07 -10.24 0.92
CA PRO A 358 3.25 -9.52 -0.33
C PRO A 358 2.12 -9.72 -1.35
N SER A 359 1.33 -10.79 -1.23
CA SER A 359 0.28 -11.17 -2.18
C SER A 359 -1.14 -10.95 -1.63
N THR A 360 -1.28 -10.25 -0.49
CA THR A 360 -2.58 -10.02 0.16
C THR A 360 -3.08 -8.61 -0.10
N ILE A 361 -4.38 -8.48 -0.25
CA ILE A 361 -5.09 -7.21 -0.40
C ILE A 361 -6.10 -7.11 0.75
N TRP A 362 -6.18 -5.94 1.35
CA TRP A 362 -7.09 -5.60 2.44
C TRP A 362 -7.94 -4.42 2.04
N GLY A 363 -9.25 -4.52 2.24
CA GLY A 363 -10.21 -3.43 2.09
C GLY A 363 -10.80 -3.06 3.44
N SER A 364 -10.92 -1.78 3.73
CA SER A 364 -11.60 -1.30 4.94
C SER A 364 -13.09 -1.63 4.94
N LYS A 365 -13.75 -1.48 6.07
CA LYS A 365 -15.21 -1.41 6.12
C LYS A 365 -15.72 -0.22 5.30
N ILE A 366 -16.93 -0.33 4.76
CA ILE A 366 -17.54 0.77 3.98
C ILE A 366 -17.68 2.01 4.86
N GLY A 367 -17.10 3.13 4.41
CA GLY A 367 -17.14 4.41 5.11
C GLY A 367 -16.27 4.52 6.36
N LEU A 368 -15.65 3.42 6.83
CA LEU A 368 -14.72 3.39 7.96
C LEU A 368 -13.32 3.07 7.43
N PHE A 369 -12.67 4.06 6.83
CA PHE A 369 -11.45 3.89 6.04
C PHE A 369 -10.22 3.39 6.81
N TYR A 370 -10.25 3.34 8.13
CA TYR A 370 -9.15 2.90 8.98
C TYR A 370 -9.48 1.66 9.82
N ASP A 371 -10.65 1.02 9.58
CA ASP A 371 -11.06 -0.24 10.21
C ASP A 371 -10.94 -1.40 9.19
N PHE A 372 -9.98 -2.32 9.43
CA PHE A 372 -9.62 -3.40 8.51
C PHE A 372 -9.87 -4.80 9.08
N VAL A 373 -10.50 -4.92 10.25
CA VAL A 373 -10.77 -6.24 10.84
C VAL A 373 -12.22 -6.64 10.61
N PRO A 374 -12.47 -7.78 9.91
CA PRO A 374 -13.81 -8.32 9.76
C PRO A 374 -14.43 -8.62 11.13
N SER A 375 -15.70 -8.23 11.33
CA SER A 375 -16.38 -8.39 12.62
C SER A 375 -17.63 -9.27 12.57
N GLU A 376 -18.48 -9.10 11.57
CA GLU A 376 -19.82 -9.70 11.54
C GLU A 376 -20.14 -10.49 10.26
N SER A 377 -19.22 -10.56 9.31
CA SER A 377 -19.41 -11.19 7.98
C SER A 377 -20.56 -10.58 7.18
N LEU A 378 -20.79 -9.28 7.33
CA LEU A 378 -21.78 -8.52 6.55
C LEU A 378 -21.15 -8.00 5.24
N ASP A 379 -22.00 -7.54 4.32
CA ASP A 379 -21.55 -7.05 3.01
C ASP A 379 -20.70 -5.77 3.11
N ASP A 380 -20.89 -4.98 4.15
CA ASP A 380 -20.14 -3.74 4.43
C ASP A 380 -18.88 -3.95 5.28
N ASP A 381 -18.62 -5.19 5.72
CA ASP A 381 -17.47 -5.56 6.55
C ASP A 381 -16.13 -5.49 5.79
N ALA A 382 -15.03 -5.51 6.52
CA ALA A 382 -13.69 -5.46 5.94
C ALA A 382 -13.40 -6.65 5.02
N VAL A 383 -12.65 -6.39 3.96
CA VAL A 383 -12.26 -7.38 2.94
C VAL A 383 -10.82 -7.79 3.16
N GLU A 384 -10.56 -9.09 3.12
CA GLU A 384 -9.20 -9.64 3.07
C GLU A 384 -9.15 -10.75 2.04
N ALA A 385 -8.22 -10.65 1.09
CA ALA A 385 -8.03 -11.67 0.08
C ALA A 385 -6.55 -11.81 -0.30
N THR A 386 -6.08 -13.05 -0.38
CA THR A 386 -4.72 -13.38 -0.80
C THR A 386 -4.76 -14.01 -2.18
N LEU A 387 -3.84 -13.58 -3.06
CA LEU A 387 -3.64 -14.20 -4.37
C LEU A 387 -3.05 -15.59 -4.17
N ASP A 388 -3.86 -16.61 -4.41
CA ASP A 388 -3.43 -18.01 -4.39
C ASP A 388 -3.06 -18.44 -5.82
N THR A 389 -1.76 -18.51 -6.09
CA THR A 389 -1.21 -18.87 -7.40
C THR A 389 0.06 -19.69 -7.23
N ASN A 390 0.40 -20.48 -8.26
CA ASN A 390 1.62 -21.31 -8.27
C ASN A 390 2.92 -20.48 -8.36
N GLU A 391 2.83 -19.15 -8.50
CA GLU A 391 3.97 -18.24 -8.61
C GLU A 391 3.89 -17.17 -7.52
N LEU A 392 5.04 -16.67 -7.06
CA LEU A 392 5.06 -15.56 -6.12
C LEU A 392 4.62 -14.28 -6.82
N ASN A 393 3.44 -13.79 -6.45
CA ASN A 393 2.85 -12.55 -6.95
C ASN A 393 2.94 -11.46 -5.89
N VAL A 394 4.02 -10.68 -5.93
CA VAL A 394 4.12 -9.48 -5.09
C VAL A 394 3.24 -8.39 -5.71
N VAL A 395 2.26 -7.90 -4.96
CA VAL A 395 1.42 -6.79 -5.42
C VAL A 395 2.28 -5.55 -5.60
N THR A 396 2.27 -4.99 -6.81
CA THR A 396 3.02 -3.79 -7.17
C THR A 396 2.15 -2.54 -7.22
N ASP A 397 0.93 -2.67 -7.72
CA ASP A 397 -0.06 -1.60 -7.76
C ASP A 397 -1.49 -2.14 -7.79
N ILE A 398 -2.44 -1.33 -7.32
CA ILE A 398 -3.88 -1.59 -7.38
C ILE A 398 -4.59 -0.36 -7.93
N ILE A 399 -5.52 -0.57 -8.85
CA ILE A 399 -6.21 0.51 -9.56
C ILE A 399 -7.71 0.31 -9.45
N SER A 400 -8.40 1.38 -9.06
CA SER A 400 -9.85 1.49 -9.16
C SER A 400 -10.21 1.94 -10.58
N SER A 401 -10.94 1.11 -11.29
CA SER A 401 -11.46 1.40 -12.62
C SER A 401 -12.90 0.88 -12.70
N ARG A 402 -13.38 0.46 -13.86
CA ARG A 402 -14.64 -0.27 -14.00
C ARG A 402 -14.71 -1.46 -13.03
N ASP A 403 -13.61 -2.23 -12.97
CA ASP A 403 -13.40 -3.32 -12.02
C ASP A 403 -12.15 -2.99 -11.18
N PHE A 404 -12.01 -3.64 -10.04
CA PHE A 404 -10.82 -3.53 -9.22
C PHE A 404 -9.66 -4.31 -9.88
N GLN A 405 -8.60 -3.62 -10.27
CA GLN A 405 -7.46 -4.19 -10.97
C GLN A 405 -6.26 -4.36 -10.04
N VAL A 406 -5.56 -5.49 -10.17
CA VAL A 406 -4.40 -5.82 -9.35
C VAL A 406 -3.23 -6.18 -10.25
N PHE A 407 -2.14 -5.44 -10.07
CA PHE A 407 -0.89 -5.63 -10.79
C PHE A 407 0.15 -6.22 -9.86
N THR A 408 0.81 -7.28 -10.31
CA THR A 408 1.81 -8.00 -9.52
C THR A 408 3.09 -8.24 -10.30
N THR A 409 4.13 -8.69 -9.63
CA THR A 409 5.39 -9.07 -10.29
C THR A 409 5.26 -10.31 -11.20
N GLY A 410 4.25 -11.13 -11.02
CA GLY A 410 4.06 -12.37 -11.79
C GLY A 410 2.91 -12.33 -12.79
N GLY A 411 1.95 -11.43 -12.63
CA GLY A 411 0.80 -11.34 -13.51
C GLY A 411 -0.17 -10.20 -13.18
N GLU A 412 -1.19 -10.06 -13.99
CA GLU A 412 -2.25 -9.09 -13.87
C GLU A 412 -3.57 -9.79 -13.57
N PHE A 413 -4.31 -9.25 -12.61
CA PHE A 413 -5.56 -9.79 -12.10
C PHE A 413 -6.62 -8.69 -12.05
N TYR A 414 -7.86 -9.10 -11.95
CA TYR A 414 -8.97 -8.20 -11.63
C TYR A 414 -10.01 -8.92 -10.77
N VAL A 415 -10.80 -8.14 -10.05
CA VAL A 415 -12.00 -8.60 -9.34
C VAL A 415 -13.19 -8.22 -10.20
N PRO A 416 -13.91 -9.19 -10.79
CA PRO A 416 -15.02 -8.87 -11.66
C PRO A 416 -16.19 -8.32 -10.87
N GLN A 417 -16.68 -7.16 -11.28
CA GLN A 417 -17.91 -6.59 -10.76
C GLN A 417 -19.12 -7.37 -11.26
N GLN A 418 -20.02 -7.75 -10.38
CA GLN A 418 -21.25 -8.45 -10.71
C GLN A 418 -22.41 -7.46 -10.88
N GLY A 419 -22.58 -6.96 -12.10
CA GLY A 419 -23.66 -6.00 -12.40
C GLY A 419 -23.41 -4.64 -11.77
N THR A 420 -24.35 -4.17 -10.93
CA THR A 420 -24.26 -2.90 -10.20
C THR A 420 -23.98 -3.09 -8.71
N ASP A 421 -23.81 -4.33 -8.27
CA ASP A 421 -23.63 -4.64 -6.85
C ASP A 421 -22.19 -4.29 -6.41
N PRO A 422 -22.03 -3.64 -5.26
CA PRO A 422 -20.72 -3.29 -4.74
C PRO A 422 -19.93 -4.53 -4.33
N VAL A 423 -18.63 -4.38 -4.27
CA VAL A 423 -17.72 -5.43 -3.79
C VAL A 423 -17.99 -5.73 -2.31
N THR A 424 -18.20 -7.02 -2.02
CA THR A 424 -18.39 -7.55 -0.66
C THR A 424 -17.27 -8.52 -0.28
N PRO A 425 -17.09 -8.85 1.00
CA PRO A 425 -16.11 -9.86 1.42
C PRO A 425 -16.29 -11.21 0.72
N LEU A 426 -17.53 -11.60 0.39
CA LEU A 426 -17.85 -12.87 -0.27
C LEU A 426 -17.62 -12.86 -1.78
N THR A 427 -17.75 -11.69 -2.42
CA THR A 427 -17.63 -11.56 -3.89
C THR A 427 -16.24 -11.16 -4.35
N PHE A 428 -15.34 -10.78 -3.43
CA PHE A 428 -13.98 -10.33 -3.74
C PHE A 428 -13.09 -11.51 -4.14
N THR A 429 -13.14 -11.87 -5.42
CA THR A 429 -12.39 -13.00 -5.97
C THR A 429 -11.55 -12.57 -7.16
N PHE A 430 -10.29 -13.04 -7.23
CA PHE A 430 -9.36 -12.67 -8.28
C PHE A 430 -9.50 -13.55 -9.51
N LYS A 431 -9.49 -12.93 -10.69
CA LYS A 431 -9.30 -13.61 -11.97
C LYS A 431 -7.97 -13.23 -12.60
N ASN A 432 -7.15 -14.22 -12.91
CA ASN A 432 -5.90 -14.02 -13.64
C ASN A 432 -6.18 -13.74 -15.11
N VAL A 433 -5.51 -12.76 -15.68
CA VAL A 433 -5.63 -12.37 -17.10
C VAL A 433 -4.36 -12.68 -17.87
N SER A 434 -3.22 -12.29 -17.32
CA SER A 434 -1.95 -12.50 -17.99
C SER A 434 -0.83 -12.79 -17.00
N ARG A 435 0.31 -13.28 -17.53
CA ARG A 435 1.51 -13.59 -16.75
C ARG A 435 2.69 -12.71 -17.17
N ASN A 436 2.42 -11.47 -17.58
CA ASN A 436 3.48 -10.55 -17.99
C ASN A 436 4.23 -9.98 -16.79
N GLY A 437 3.51 -9.72 -15.72
CA GLY A 437 4.00 -9.06 -14.52
C GLY A 437 4.33 -7.59 -14.75
N THR A 438 4.27 -6.82 -13.68
CA THR A 438 4.52 -5.37 -13.67
C THR A 438 5.86 -5.07 -13.03
N LYS A 439 6.61 -4.10 -13.58
CA LYS A 439 7.91 -3.67 -13.05
C LYS A 439 7.71 -2.97 -11.70
N PRO A 440 8.36 -3.45 -10.62
CA PRO A 440 8.31 -2.76 -9.32
C PRO A 440 8.86 -1.32 -9.42
N GLY A 441 8.30 -0.41 -8.62
CA GLY A 441 8.69 1.01 -8.59
C GLY A 441 8.15 1.85 -9.77
N THR A 442 7.47 1.23 -10.74
CA THR A 442 6.70 1.96 -11.76
C THR A 442 5.22 1.93 -11.44
N ARG A 443 4.58 3.11 -11.42
CA ARG A 443 3.12 3.21 -11.19
C ARG A 443 2.36 2.83 -12.46
N VAL A 444 1.24 2.15 -12.26
CA VAL A 444 0.26 1.93 -13.31
C VAL A 444 -0.53 3.22 -13.53
N GLN A 445 -0.77 3.58 -14.79
CA GLN A 445 -1.54 4.76 -15.15
C GLN A 445 -2.88 4.38 -15.75
N SER A 446 -3.95 4.98 -15.23
CA SER A 446 -5.27 4.84 -15.81
C SER A 446 -5.36 5.64 -17.11
N VAL A 447 -5.84 5.00 -18.16
CA VAL A 447 -6.13 5.60 -19.47
C VAL A 447 -7.63 5.52 -19.76
N GLU A 448 -8.08 6.14 -20.87
CA GLU A 448 -9.50 6.25 -21.21
C GLU A 448 -10.24 4.88 -21.15
N THR A 449 -9.61 3.83 -21.65
CA THR A 449 -10.24 2.50 -21.84
C THR A 449 -9.68 1.42 -20.93
N GLY A 450 -8.70 1.72 -20.08
CA GLY A 450 -8.04 0.72 -19.25
C GLY A 450 -6.90 1.26 -18.44
N SER A 451 -5.84 0.47 -18.28
CA SER A 451 -4.65 0.85 -17.54
C SER A 451 -3.38 0.51 -18.32
N VAL A 452 -2.37 1.36 -18.27
CA VAL A 452 -1.07 1.10 -18.89
C VAL A 452 0.00 0.86 -17.84
N TYR A 453 0.88 -0.10 -18.11
CA TYR A 453 1.93 -0.51 -17.19
C TYR A 453 3.19 -0.96 -17.93
N ILE A 454 4.32 -0.87 -17.26
CA ILE A 454 5.59 -1.42 -17.75
C ILE A 454 5.68 -2.87 -17.34
N GLN A 455 5.93 -3.75 -18.31
CA GLN A 455 6.18 -5.17 -18.05
C GLN A 455 7.40 -5.36 -17.13
N ARG A 456 7.40 -6.43 -16.35
CA ARG A 456 8.41 -6.74 -15.33
C ARG A 456 9.85 -6.54 -15.76
N GLN A 457 10.22 -6.91 -17.01
CA GLN A 457 11.58 -6.77 -17.54
C GLN A 457 11.93 -5.33 -17.97
N GLY A 458 10.99 -4.38 -17.95
CA GLY A 458 11.22 -3.00 -18.35
C GLY A 458 11.43 -2.80 -19.85
N LYS A 459 11.02 -3.74 -20.71
CA LYS A 459 11.23 -3.69 -22.16
C LYS A 459 9.96 -3.57 -22.98
N SER A 460 8.81 -3.50 -22.32
CA SER A 460 7.52 -3.40 -22.98
C SER A 460 6.56 -2.53 -22.17
N LEU A 461 5.86 -1.65 -22.87
CA LEU A 461 4.71 -0.93 -22.38
C LEU A 461 3.46 -1.69 -22.82
N ASN A 462 2.66 -2.11 -21.86
CA ASN A 462 1.45 -2.89 -22.08
C ASN A 462 0.23 -2.10 -21.63
N GLU A 463 -0.89 -2.41 -22.24
CA GLU A 463 -2.20 -1.93 -21.84
C GLU A 463 -3.07 -3.08 -21.37
N PHE A 464 -3.78 -2.86 -20.29
CA PHE A 464 -4.76 -3.75 -19.68
C PHE A 464 -6.14 -3.16 -19.92
N VAL A 465 -6.89 -3.75 -20.85
CA VAL A 465 -8.16 -3.20 -21.36
C VAL A 465 -9.25 -4.27 -21.33
N PHE A 466 -10.47 -3.85 -20.98
CA PHE A 466 -11.63 -4.74 -21.03
C PHE A 466 -12.07 -5.00 -22.46
N SER A 467 -12.29 -6.25 -22.82
CA SER A 467 -12.78 -6.68 -24.12
C SER A 467 -14.24 -7.10 -24.00
N ASP A 468 -15.14 -6.33 -24.55
CA ASP A 468 -16.58 -6.66 -24.58
C ASP A 468 -16.88 -7.95 -25.36
N THR A 469 -16.04 -8.28 -26.35
CA THR A 469 -16.19 -9.51 -27.13
C THR A 469 -15.84 -10.76 -26.32
N GLN A 470 -14.82 -10.66 -25.46
CA GLN A 470 -14.36 -11.80 -24.64
C GLN A 470 -14.95 -11.76 -23.22
N LEU A 471 -15.63 -10.69 -22.85
CA LEU A 471 -16.16 -10.42 -21.51
C LEU A 471 -15.11 -10.58 -20.40
N THR A 472 -13.87 -10.20 -20.71
CA THR A 472 -12.72 -10.24 -19.80
C THR A 472 -11.71 -9.18 -20.18
N TYR A 473 -10.78 -8.91 -19.27
CA TYR A 473 -9.62 -8.07 -19.60
C TYR A 473 -8.65 -8.81 -20.52
N ILE A 474 -7.97 -8.07 -21.36
CA ILE A 474 -6.88 -8.54 -22.22
C ILE A 474 -5.68 -7.61 -22.06
N THR A 475 -4.51 -8.16 -22.33
CA THR A 475 -3.26 -7.38 -22.36
C THR A 475 -2.79 -7.17 -23.80
N GLN A 476 -2.56 -5.91 -24.15
CA GLN A 476 -2.03 -5.52 -25.47
C GLN A 476 -0.70 -4.80 -25.32
N ARG A 477 0.26 -5.09 -26.20
CA ARG A 477 1.57 -4.45 -26.21
C ARG A 477 1.53 -3.18 -27.05
N ILE A 478 1.60 -2.01 -26.40
CA ILE A 478 1.58 -0.71 -27.06
C ILE A 478 2.93 -0.40 -27.74
N SER A 479 4.04 -0.75 -27.09
CA SER A 479 5.39 -0.43 -27.56
C SER A 479 5.96 -1.41 -28.59
N LEU A 480 5.12 -2.24 -29.25
CA LEU A 480 5.58 -3.29 -30.16
C LEU A 480 6.51 -2.78 -31.26
N LEU A 481 6.21 -1.61 -31.83
CA LEU A 481 6.96 -1.02 -32.92
C LEU A 481 8.12 -0.12 -32.47
N ALA A 482 8.22 0.18 -31.18
CA ALA A 482 9.17 1.14 -30.63
C ALA A 482 9.76 0.73 -29.27
N GLY A 483 9.98 -0.57 -29.08
CA GLY A 483 10.55 -1.11 -27.84
C GLY A 483 11.92 -0.54 -27.48
N HIS A 484 12.70 -0.10 -28.45
CA HIS A 484 14.02 0.50 -28.27
C HIS A 484 14.01 1.84 -27.53
N LEU A 485 12.86 2.52 -27.44
CA LEU A 485 12.71 3.76 -26.68
C LEU A 485 12.56 3.52 -25.17
N LEU A 486 12.28 2.29 -24.73
CA LEU A 486 12.19 1.92 -23.31
C LEU A 486 13.59 1.52 -22.79
N LYS A 487 14.32 2.49 -22.28
CA LYS A 487 15.71 2.38 -21.83
C LYS A 487 15.79 2.48 -20.30
N GLY A 488 15.35 1.44 -19.60
CA GLY A 488 15.21 1.48 -18.15
C GLY A 488 14.05 2.37 -17.68
N PRO A 489 12.81 2.15 -18.15
CA PRO A 489 11.66 3.00 -17.81
C PRO A 489 11.40 3.00 -16.30
N GLN A 490 11.20 4.18 -15.71
CA GLN A 490 11.05 4.34 -14.27
C GLN A 490 9.77 5.09 -13.86
N ARG A 491 9.49 6.22 -14.48
CA ARG A 491 8.33 7.06 -14.14
C ARG A 491 7.38 7.12 -15.32
N ILE A 492 6.10 7.11 -15.03
CA ILE A 492 5.04 7.23 -16.04
C ILE A 492 4.10 8.33 -15.62
N ALA A 493 3.77 9.20 -16.56
CA ALA A 493 2.70 10.20 -16.39
C ALA A 493 1.89 10.31 -17.68
N MET A 494 0.60 10.57 -17.54
CA MET A 494 -0.34 10.70 -18.65
C MET A 494 -0.91 12.10 -18.70
N ARG A 495 -0.73 12.80 -19.81
CA ARG A 495 -1.46 14.03 -20.13
C ARG A 495 -2.61 13.70 -21.07
N ARG A 496 -3.81 13.99 -20.66
CA ARG A 496 -4.99 13.86 -21.52
C ARG A 496 -5.03 14.97 -22.55
N ALA A 497 -5.55 14.68 -23.74
CA ALA A 497 -5.75 15.66 -24.80
C ALA A 497 -6.70 16.77 -24.31
N SER A 498 -6.31 18.01 -24.53
CA SER A 498 -7.14 19.19 -24.24
C SER A 498 -7.91 19.74 -25.47
N SER A 499 -7.58 19.23 -26.66
CA SER A 499 -8.21 19.61 -27.91
C SER A 499 -8.23 18.45 -28.90
N THR A 500 -9.02 18.59 -29.96
CA THR A 500 -9.09 17.63 -31.08
C THR A 500 -7.82 17.57 -31.93
N GLU A 501 -6.90 18.51 -31.73
CA GLU A 501 -5.63 18.60 -32.47
C GLU A 501 -4.50 17.83 -31.77
N GLU A 502 -4.75 17.31 -30.58
CA GLU A 502 -3.77 16.59 -29.75
C GLU A 502 -4.30 15.21 -29.42
N GLY A 503 -3.40 14.23 -29.33
CA GLY A 503 -3.65 12.94 -28.71
C GLY A 503 -3.28 12.95 -27.23
N ASP A 504 -3.75 11.97 -26.50
CA ASP A 504 -3.25 11.71 -25.16
C ASP A 504 -1.75 11.46 -25.23
N LEU A 505 -1.00 12.02 -24.29
CA LEU A 505 0.45 11.93 -24.28
C LEU A 505 0.93 11.17 -23.04
N LEU A 506 1.40 9.97 -23.25
CA LEU A 506 2.03 9.16 -22.20
C LEU A 506 3.54 9.42 -22.20
N LEU A 507 4.06 9.83 -21.05
CA LEU A 507 5.46 10.18 -20.84
C LEU A 507 6.12 9.17 -19.91
N ILE A 508 7.32 8.71 -20.28
CA ILE A 508 8.05 7.69 -19.51
C ILE A 508 9.52 8.13 -19.41
N THR A 509 10.02 8.36 -18.19
CA THR A 509 11.44 8.66 -17.99
C THR A 509 12.27 7.38 -18.07
N ASN A 510 13.46 7.48 -18.64
CA ASN A 510 14.42 6.39 -18.83
C ASN A 510 15.67 6.61 -18.01
N THR A 511 16.07 5.63 -17.20
CA THR A 511 17.25 5.71 -16.34
C THR A 511 18.57 5.39 -17.04
N ASP A 512 18.52 4.64 -18.15
CA ASP A 512 19.75 4.16 -18.81
C ASP A 512 20.48 5.28 -19.57
N ASP A 513 19.74 6.30 -20.06
CA ASP A 513 20.31 7.39 -20.84
C ASP A 513 19.72 8.78 -20.48
N GLY A 514 18.88 8.86 -19.46
CA GLY A 514 18.25 10.10 -19.02
C GLY A 514 17.24 10.70 -20.01
N SER A 515 16.88 9.97 -21.08
CA SER A 515 15.86 10.38 -22.03
C SER A 515 14.43 10.22 -21.45
N MET A 516 13.45 10.74 -22.16
CA MET A 516 12.04 10.49 -21.86
C MET A 516 11.34 10.01 -23.14
N SER A 517 10.71 8.83 -23.08
CA SER A 517 9.87 8.32 -24.15
C SER A 517 8.50 9.00 -24.09
N ALA A 518 8.00 9.42 -25.24
CA ALA A 518 6.68 10.03 -25.37
C ALA A 518 5.84 9.24 -26.37
N PHE A 519 4.66 8.78 -25.97
CA PHE A 519 3.72 8.07 -26.82
C PHE A 519 2.47 8.92 -26.97
N ALA A 520 2.24 9.46 -28.19
CA ALA A 520 0.97 10.09 -28.51
C ALA A 520 -0.05 9.00 -28.86
N ILE A 521 -1.13 8.93 -28.08
CA ILE A 521 -2.15 7.87 -28.18
C ILE A 521 -3.47 8.50 -28.61
N MET A 522 -4.08 7.97 -29.66
CA MET A 522 -5.42 8.32 -30.08
C MET A 522 -6.18 7.05 -30.48
N ARG A 523 -7.01 6.56 -29.59
CA ARG A 523 -7.73 5.29 -29.75
C ARG A 523 -8.73 5.31 -30.90
N SER A 524 -9.46 6.39 -31.06
CA SER A 524 -10.45 6.56 -32.13
C SER A 524 -9.88 6.40 -33.55
N GLN A 525 -8.58 6.65 -33.70
CA GLN A 525 -7.86 6.52 -34.98
C GLN A 525 -6.81 5.40 -34.98
N GLN A 526 -6.73 4.59 -33.94
CA GLN A 526 -5.73 3.54 -33.76
C GLN A 526 -4.28 4.04 -33.89
N ILE A 527 -4.04 5.29 -33.51
CA ILE A 527 -2.72 5.90 -33.53
C ILE A 527 -2.01 5.63 -32.18
N THR A 528 -0.78 5.14 -32.27
CA THR A 528 0.17 5.10 -31.18
C THR A 528 1.51 5.53 -31.75
N ALA A 529 1.88 6.80 -31.52
CA ALA A 529 3.02 7.43 -32.18
C ALA A 529 4.13 7.75 -31.15
N PRO A 530 5.16 6.91 -31.06
CA PRO A 530 6.30 7.11 -30.17
C PRO A 530 7.26 8.17 -30.68
N SER A 531 7.86 8.92 -29.75
CA SER A 531 8.98 9.84 -29.98
C SER A 531 9.89 9.85 -28.74
N GLU A 532 11.08 10.37 -28.89
CA GLU A 532 12.07 10.51 -27.83
C GLU A 532 12.26 11.98 -27.46
N PHE A 533 12.18 12.31 -26.16
CA PHE A 533 12.56 13.62 -25.66
C PHE A 533 13.93 13.55 -24.99
N ILE A 534 14.79 14.47 -25.35
CA ILE A 534 16.10 14.65 -24.76
C ILE A 534 16.26 16.08 -24.26
N THR A 535 17.10 16.27 -23.25
CA THR A 535 17.45 17.58 -22.69
C THR A 535 18.96 17.64 -22.47
N ASP A 536 19.46 18.82 -22.15
CA ASP A 536 20.83 18.98 -21.67
C ASP A 536 20.88 18.51 -20.20
N GLY A 537 21.16 17.22 -20.00
CA GLY A 537 21.09 16.48 -18.73
C GLY A 537 20.12 15.30 -18.80
N GLU A 538 19.56 14.92 -17.66
CA GLU A 538 18.73 13.73 -17.50
C GLU A 538 17.32 14.11 -17.01
N PHE A 539 16.27 13.48 -17.55
CA PHE A 539 14.94 13.51 -16.97
C PHE A 539 14.86 12.48 -15.82
N ILE A 540 14.59 12.97 -14.62
CA ILE A 540 14.50 12.12 -13.41
C ILE A 540 13.06 11.75 -13.10
N ASP A 541 12.15 12.72 -13.13
CA ASP A 541 10.72 12.47 -12.88
C ASP A 541 9.85 13.32 -13.79
N VAL A 542 8.62 12.88 -13.99
CA VAL A 542 7.59 13.57 -14.75
C VAL A 542 6.26 13.45 -14.03
N GLY A 543 5.56 14.56 -13.90
CA GLY A 543 4.20 14.64 -13.38
C GLY A 543 3.33 15.51 -14.29
N VAL A 544 2.05 15.28 -14.27
CA VAL A 544 1.07 16.05 -15.04
C VAL A 544 0.01 16.58 -14.09
N ASP A 545 -0.18 17.88 -14.13
CA ASP A 545 -1.25 18.57 -13.42
C ASP A 545 -2.22 19.13 -14.47
N ILE A 546 -3.38 18.51 -14.58
CA ILE A 546 -4.42 18.77 -15.59
C ILE A 546 -3.82 18.72 -17.02
N THR A 547 -3.29 19.83 -17.52
CA THR A 547 -2.68 19.96 -18.86
C THR A 547 -1.19 20.23 -18.83
N ASP A 548 -0.68 20.72 -17.71
CA ASP A 548 0.71 21.12 -17.55
C ASP A 548 1.62 19.95 -17.20
N ILE A 549 2.71 19.83 -17.95
CA ILE A 549 3.72 18.79 -17.75
C ILE A 549 4.86 19.37 -16.92
N TYR A 550 5.07 18.81 -15.76
CA TYR A 550 6.20 19.12 -14.88
C TYR A 550 7.27 18.04 -15.02
N CYS A 551 8.51 18.46 -15.09
CA CYS A 551 9.65 17.53 -15.17
C CYS A 551 10.71 17.93 -14.17
N VAL A 552 11.30 16.94 -13.52
CA VAL A 552 12.53 17.12 -12.76
C VAL A 552 13.69 16.73 -13.68
N THR A 553 14.66 17.65 -13.83
CA THR A 553 15.85 17.41 -14.64
C THR A 553 17.11 17.55 -13.81
N LYS A 554 18.04 16.65 -13.99
CA LYS A 554 19.38 16.71 -13.40
C LYS A 554 20.33 17.27 -14.45
N ARG A 555 21.02 18.36 -14.13
CA ARG A 555 21.97 19.03 -14.99
C ARG A 555 23.27 19.29 -14.25
N VAL A 556 24.38 19.23 -14.96
CA VAL A 556 25.68 19.55 -14.40
C VAL A 556 26.13 20.92 -14.92
N PHE A 557 26.30 21.87 -14.03
CA PHE A 557 26.83 23.20 -14.33
C PHE A 557 28.21 23.36 -13.69
N ASN A 558 29.23 23.66 -14.47
CA ASN A 558 30.61 23.86 -13.99
C ASN A 558 31.15 22.75 -13.08
N GLY A 559 30.76 21.50 -13.36
CA GLY A 559 31.18 20.34 -12.55
C GLY A 559 30.40 20.12 -11.25
N THR A 560 29.35 20.89 -11.00
CA THR A 560 28.43 20.73 -9.85
C THR A 560 27.06 20.30 -10.37
N THR A 561 26.48 19.29 -9.75
CA THR A 561 25.14 18.74 -10.10
C THR A 561 24.07 19.48 -9.35
#